data_ad9d35bcae851969e8890130bbb5d5d8
#
_entry.id   ad9d35bcae851969e8890130bbb5d5d8
#
_cell.length_a   1.000
_cell.length_b   1.000
_cell.length_c   1.000
_cell.angle_alpha   90.00
_cell.angle_beta   90.00
_cell.angle_gamma   90.00
#
_symmetry.space_group_name_H-M   'P 1'
#
loop_
_entity.id
_entity.type
_entity.pdbx_description
1 polymer ?
#
loop_
_entity_poly.entity_id
_entity_poly.type
_entity_poly.pdbx_seq_one_letter_code
_entity_poly.pdbx_strand_id
1 'polypeptide(L)'
;MALFMSHMTNEFVKTLSSSVQKEAEELGYTGDSFKIYDGKNEVATQVSQIEQVVTLGVDGIIIEPVSTDGIVKAVKDAEKAGVKVVILNQRISDQNAADTFVGADNESTGAALMKKVMEDLDGKGNIVELLGPMGSDGQVGRSKGFDYVLAEYPDVKVIASDSADWDTAKALTLTENWLTSSDIQAVVAQNDGMAVGAAQAVKEAGLTDKIKVYGVDATSDGLNAIANGGMTGTVSQGTEDQGKISADLCSNLIYGQSVPKEVIATNVVYTKENVNEILKK
;
A
#
# COMPACT_ATOMS: atom_id res chain seq x y z
N MET A 1 -9.42 22.01 4.13
CA MET A 1 -9.17 20.56 3.93
C MET A 1 -8.01 20.10 4.79
N ALA A 2 -8.03 18.86 5.32
CA ALA A 2 -6.90 18.28 6.03
C ALA A 2 -6.66 16.82 5.61
N LEU A 3 -5.38 16.41 5.60
CA LEU A 3 -4.94 15.05 5.30
C LEU A 3 -4.35 14.40 6.55
N PHE A 4 -4.81 13.22 6.89
CA PHE A 4 -4.30 12.41 7.99
C PHE A 4 -3.68 11.14 7.42
N MET A 5 -2.37 10.99 7.61
CA MET A 5 -1.63 9.81 7.21
C MET A 5 -1.44 8.88 8.41
N SER A 6 -1.42 7.58 8.19
CA SER A 6 -1.13 6.60 9.25
C SER A 6 0.28 6.81 9.82
N HIS A 7 1.24 7.04 8.95
CA HIS A 7 2.62 7.41 9.25
C HIS A 7 3.29 8.08 8.05
N MET A 8 4.55 8.53 8.20
CA MET A 8 5.34 9.16 7.14
C MET A 8 6.74 8.53 7.01
N THR A 9 6.87 7.23 7.27
CA THR A 9 8.19 6.57 7.35
C THR A 9 8.65 5.91 6.05
N ASN A 10 7.74 5.32 5.25
CA ASN A 10 8.09 4.64 4.01
C ASN A 10 7.79 5.48 2.75
N GLU A 11 8.32 5.05 1.61
CA GLU A 11 8.21 5.75 0.34
C GLU A 11 6.75 5.79 -0.17
N PHE A 12 6.02 4.66 -0.11
CA PHE A 12 4.64 4.58 -0.56
C PHE A 12 3.75 5.66 0.08
N VAL A 13 3.77 5.74 1.42
CA VAL A 13 2.95 6.71 2.16
C VAL A 13 3.37 8.16 1.87
N LYS A 14 4.67 8.41 1.70
CA LYS A 14 5.17 9.74 1.31
C LYS A 14 4.69 10.13 -0.09
N THR A 15 4.75 9.22 -1.05
CA THR A 15 4.26 9.45 -2.42
C THR A 15 2.76 9.71 -2.42
N LEU A 16 2.00 8.90 -1.70
CA LEU A 16 0.56 9.08 -1.54
C LEU A 16 0.21 10.46 -0.96
N SER A 17 0.87 10.83 0.14
CA SER A 17 0.70 12.15 0.78
C SER A 17 1.07 13.30 -0.15
N SER A 18 2.19 13.19 -0.87
CA SER A 18 2.64 14.21 -1.81
C SER A 18 1.68 14.37 -2.99
N SER A 19 1.07 13.28 -3.47
CA SER A 19 0.08 13.33 -4.53
C SER A 19 -1.21 14.02 -4.09
N VAL A 20 -1.70 13.73 -2.87
CA VAL A 20 -2.84 14.47 -2.29
C VAL A 20 -2.53 15.95 -2.15
N GLN A 21 -1.35 16.28 -1.62
CA GLN A 21 -0.94 17.67 -1.42
C GLN A 21 -0.88 18.42 -2.75
N LYS A 22 -0.24 17.86 -3.76
CA LYS A 22 -0.10 18.48 -5.08
C LYS A 22 -1.48 18.79 -5.67
N GLU A 23 -2.40 17.83 -5.67
CA GLU A 23 -3.75 18.04 -6.18
C GLU A 23 -4.52 19.07 -5.35
N ALA A 24 -4.43 19.02 -4.02
CA ALA A 24 -5.05 20.03 -3.15
C ALA A 24 -4.54 21.46 -3.48
N GLU A 25 -3.23 21.61 -3.74
CA GLU A 25 -2.64 22.89 -4.16
C GLU A 25 -3.17 23.35 -5.54
N GLU A 26 -3.31 22.43 -6.51
CA GLU A 26 -3.91 22.72 -7.82
C GLU A 26 -5.38 23.14 -7.71
N LEU A 27 -6.11 22.58 -6.74
CA LEU A 27 -7.49 22.97 -6.41
C LEU A 27 -7.60 24.26 -5.59
N GLY A 28 -6.46 24.88 -5.22
CA GLY A 28 -6.41 26.16 -4.49
C GLY A 28 -6.35 26.03 -2.97
N TYR A 29 -6.23 24.81 -2.41
CA TYR A 29 -6.03 24.61 -1.00
C TYR A 29 -4.56 24.75 -0.65
N THR A 30 -4.13 25.92 -0.14
CA THR A 30 -2.73 26.23 0.17
C THR A 30 -2.58 26.84 1.57
N GLY A 31 -1.37 26.75 2.15
CA GLY A 31 -1.06 27.37 3.41
C GLY A 31 -1.96 26.90 4.56
N ASP A 32 -2.76 27.81 5.12
CA ASP A 32 -3.65 27.47 6.24
C ASP A 32 -4.92 26.73 5.83
N SER A 33 -5.25 26.69 4.54
CA SER A 33 -6.41 25.97 4.02
C SER A 33 -6.16 24.48 3.77
N PHE A 34 -4.88 24.00 3.84
CA PHE A 34 -4.50 22.60 3.76
C PHE A 34 -3.43 22.24 4.79
N LYS A 35 -3.66 21.19 5.57
CA LYS A 35 -2.72 20.69 6.58
C LYS A 35 -2.58 19.18 6.49
N ILE A 36 -1.35 18.68 6.72
CA ILE A 36 -1.01 17.25 6.77
C ILE A 36 -0.65 16.88 8.21
N TYR A 37 -1.19 15.75 8.67
CA TYR A 37 -0.99 15.21 10.00
C TYR A 37 -0.40 13.80 9.92
N ASP A 38 0.65 13.55 10.70
CA ASP A 38 1.29 12.24 10.83
C ASP A 38 0.73 11.52 12.06
N GLY A 39 0.04 10.39 11.85
CA GLY A 39 -0.54 9.55 12.90
C GLY A 39 0.49 8.72 13.66
N LYS A 40 1.75 8.64 13.19
CA LYS A 40 2.88 7.94 13.80
C LYS A 40 2.62 6.45 14.10
N ASN A 41 1.74 5.81 13.32
CA ASN A 41 1.22 4.47 13.59
C ASN A 41 0.50 4.30 14.93
N GLU A 42 -0.01 5.40 15.50
CA GLU A 42 -0.70 5.40 16.79
C GLU A 42 -2.16 5.83 16.62
N VAL A 43 -3.10 4.92 16.88
CA VAL A 43 -4.55 5.19 16.79
C VAL A 43 -4.97 6.40 17.61
N ALA A 44 -4.50 6.48 18.87
CA ALA A 44 -4.85 7.59 19.78
C ALA A 44 -4.37 8.95 19.24
N THR A 45 -3.17 8.98 18.61
CA THR A 45 -2.63 10.19 17.98
C THR A 45 -3.50 10.61 16.81
N GLN A 46 -3.83 9.70 15.88
CA GLN A 46 -4.66 10.04 14.72
C GLN A 46 -6.07 10.47 15.12
N VAL A 47 -6.71 9.77 16.08
CA VAL A 47 -8.03 10.15 16.63
C VAL A 47 -8.00 11.56 17.21
N SER A 48 -7.01 11.87 18.08
CA SER A 48 -6.87 13.19 18.69
C SER A 48 -6.67 14.29 17.65
N GLN A 49 -5.89 14.04 16.59
CA GLN A 49 -5.68 14.97 15.49
C GLN A 49 -6.99 15.23 14.72
N ILE A 50 -7.78 14.18 14.41
CA ILE A 50 -9.08 14.32 13.75
C ILE A 50 -10.04 15.15 14.60
N GLU A 51 -10.19 14.84 15.91
CA GLU A 51 -11.08 15.55 16.82
C GLU A 51 -10.70 17.04 16.94
N GLN A 52 -9.40 17.35 17.02
CA GLN A 52 -8.90 18.71 17.04
C GLN A 52 -9.28 19.48 15.78
N VAL A 53 -9.05 18.91 14.60
CA VAL A 53 -9.31 19.58 13.31
C VAL A 53 -10.81 19.76 13.07
N VAL A 54 -11.63 18.79 13.47
CA VAL A 54 -13.11 18.92 13.44
C VAL A 54 -13.56 20.08 14.33
N THR A 55 -12.99 20.21 15.53
CA THR A 55 -13.30 21.32 16.46
C THR A 55 -12.89 22.68 15.88
N LEU A 56 -11.84 22.74 15.07
CA LEU A 56 -11.41 23.95 14.36
C LEU A 56 -12.29 24.32 13.15
N GLY A 57 -13.28 23.49 12.81
CA GLY A 57 -14.26 23.78 11.76
C GLY A 57 -13.73 23.54 10.35
N VAL A 58 -12.95 22.48 10.13
CA VAL A 58 -12.54 22.05 8.78
C VAL A 58 -13.75 21.59 7.96
N ASP A 59 -13.78 21.89 6.66
CA ASP A 59 -14.89 21.49 5.79
C ASP A 59 -14.79 20.03 5.30
N GLY A 60 -13.57 19.52 5.13
CA GLY A 60 -13.34 18.15 4.66
C GLY A 60 -12.00 17.59 5.10
N ILE A 61 -11.97 16.26 5.28
CA ILE A 61 -10.80 15.49 5.70
C ILE A 61 -10.60 14.28 4.80
N ILE A 62 -9.33 13.97 4.55
CA ILE A 62 -8.88 12.76 3.86
C ILE A 62 -8.09 11.96 4.89
N ILE A 63 -8.41 10.69 5.09
CA ILE A 63 -7.80 9.85 6.12
C ILE A 63 -7.24 8.58 5.50
N GLU A 64 -5.95 8.36 5.61
CA GLU A 64 -5.30 7.07 5.46
C GLU A 64 -5.20 6.45 6.86
N PRO A 65 -6.02 5.41 7.18
CA PRO A 65 -6.24 4.97 8.55
C PRO A 65 -5.03 4.25 9.17
N VAL A 66 -4.71 4.53 10.43
CA VAL A 66 -3.80 3.71 11.25
C VAL A 66 -4.41 2.34 11.58
N SER A 67 -5.73 2.27 11.70
CA SER A 67 -6.46 1.07 12.11
C SER A 67 -7.83 0.99 11.46
N THR A 68 -8.21 -0.21 11.02
CA THR A 68 -9.53 -0.48 10.43
C THR A 68 -10.68 -0.17 11.39
N ASP A 69 -10.52 -0.47 12.68
CA ASP A 69 -11.56 -0.29 13.70
C ASP A 69 -11.37 0.97 14.54
N GLY A 70 -10.11 1.27 14.89
CA GLY A 70 -9.79 2.25 15.92
C GLY A 70 -10.22 3.68 15.62
N ILE A 71 -10.36 4.05 14.34
CA ILE A 71 -10.73 5.42 13.93
C ILE A 71 -12.23 5.57 13.59
N VAL A 72 -13.00 4.48 13.50
CA VAL A 72 -14.41 4.52 13.03
C VAL A 72 -15.26 5.51 13.84
N LYS A 73 -15.06 5.57 15.15
CA LYS A 73 -15.80 6.53 15.99
C LYS A 73 -15.47 7.98 15.62
N ALA A 74 -14.20 8.30 15.44
CA ALA A 74 -13.77 9.66 15.07
C ALA A 74 -14.30 10.08 13.69
N VAL A 75 -14.34 9.15 12.73
CA VAL A 75 -14.94 9.34 11.40
C VAL A 75 -16.44 9.66 11.53
N LYS A 76 -17.20 8.85 12.29
CA LYS A 76 -18.63 9.10 12.54
C LYS A 76 -18.90 10.43 13.21
N ASP A 77 -18.05 10.83 14.14
CA ASP A 77 -18.22 12.10 14.86
C ASP A 77 -17.88 13.30 13.95
N ALA A 78 -16.89 13.16 13.05
CA ALA A 78 -16.61 14.16 12.02
C ALA A 78 -17.78 14.33 11.03
N GLU A 79 -18.35 13.23 10.53
CA GLU A 79 -19.51 13.26 9.64
C GLU A 79 -20.73 13.92 10.32
N LYS A 80 -21.02 13.57 11.59
CA LYS A 80 -22.10 14.23 12.39
C LYS A 80 -21.87 15.72 12.58
N ALA A 81 -20.63 16.17 12.64
CA ALA A 81 -20.28 17.59 12.71
C ALA A 81 -20.40 18.30 11.34
N GLY A 82 -20.75 17.59 10.27
CA GLY A 82 -20.91 18.12 8.92
C GLY A 82 -19.63 18.14 8.10
N VAL A 83 -18.53 17.61 8.62
CA VAL A 83 -17.25 17.48 7.91
C VAL A 83 -17.33 16.39 6.86
N LYS A 84 -16.84 16.65 5.65
CA LYS A 84 -16.76 15.68 4.58
C LYS A 84 -15.60 14.73 4.78
N VAL A 85 -15.82 13.42 4.59
CA VAL A 85 -14.81 12.40 4.91
C VAL A 85 -14.51 11.50 3.72
N VAL A 86 -13.27 11.49 3.29
CA VAL A 86 -12.70 10.54 2.31
C VAL A 86 -11.78 9.58 3.04
N ILE A 87 -12.02 8.29 2.92
CA ILE A 87 -11.08 7.25 3.36
C ILE A 87 -10.15 6.92 2.20
N LEU A 88 -8.85 6.89 2.46
CA LEU A 88 -7.80 6.72 1.47
C LEU A 88 -6.99 5.46 1.74
N ASN A 89 -6.68 4.69 0.70
CA ASN A 89 -5.79 3.54 0.66
C ASN A 89 -6.22 2.34 1.52
N GLN A 90 -6.38 2.51 2.82
CA GLN A 90 -6.80 1.44 3.73
C GLN A 90 -8.26 1.58 4.13
N ARG A 91 -8.99 0.46 4.15
CA ARG A 91 -10.41 0.46 4.54
C ARG A 91 -10.57 0.56 6.05
N ILE A 92 -11.71 1.12 6.46
CA ILE A 92 -12.20 1.04 7.84
C ILE A 92 -13.29 -0.05 7.91
N SER A 93 -13.55 -0.59 9.09
CA SER A 93 -14.53 -1.68 9.27
C SER A 93 -15.98 -1.27 8.99
N ASP A 94 -16.31 0.01 9.13
CA ASP A 94 -17.61 0.58 8.76
C ASP A 94 -17.47 1.63 7.66
N GLN A 95 -17.46 1.19 6.41
CA GLN A 95 -17.33 2.09 5.25
C GLN A 95 -18.49 3.08 5.10
N ASN A 96 -19.66 2.80 5.72
CA ASN A 96 -20.79 3.73 5.69
C ASN A 96 -20.57 4.96 6.59
N ALA A 97 -19.55 4.94 7.46
CA ALA A 97 -19.18 6.07 8.30
C ALA A 97 -18.50 7.22 7.52
N ALA A 98 -18.13 7.01 6.25
CA ALA A 98 -17.49 8.01 5.41
C ALA A 98 -18.30 8.31 4.14
N ASP A 99 -18.05 9.46 3.52
CA ASP A 99 -18.69 9.82 2.26
C ASP A 99 -18.24 8.92 1.10
N THR A 100 -16.93 8.63 1.01
CA THR A 100 -16.34 7.82 -0.05
C THR A 100 -15.04 7.13 0.39
N PHE A 101 -14.65 6.09 -0.36
CA PHE A 101 -13.36 5.41 -0.28
C PHE A 101 -12.60 5.53 -1.59
N VAL A 102 -11.30 5.78 -1.53
CA VAL A 102 -10.37 5.73 -2.66
C VAL A 102 -9.20 4.81 -2.29
N GLY A 103 -8.96 3.77 -3.07
CA GLY A 103 -7.88 2.82 -2.77
C GLY A 103 -7.67 1.80 -3.86
N ALA A 104 -6.83 0.79 -3.59
CA ALA A 104 -6.69 -0.39 -4.43
C ALA A 104 -7.53 -1.55 -3.86
N ASP A 105 -7.83 -2.53 -4.70
CA ASP A 105 -8.36 -3.82 -4.27
C ASP A 105 -7.17 -4.72 -3.91
N ASN A 106 -6.93 -4.90 -2.60
CA ASN A 106 -5.78 -5.65 -2.09
C ASN A 106 -5.83 -7.14 -2.47
N GLU A 107 -7.01 -7.75 -2.61
CA GLU A 107 -7.15 -9.14 -3.02
C GLU A 107 -6.76 -9.29 -4.50
N SER A 108 -7.27 -8.43 -5.38
CA SER A 108 -6.88 -8.43 -6.79
C SER A 108 -5.39 -8.08 -6.98
N THR A 109 -4.84 -7.19 -6.16
CA THR A 109 -3.41 -6.85 -6.15
C THR A 109 -2.55 -8.06 -5.81
N GLY A 110 -2.89 -8.77 -4.73
CA GLY A 110 -2.22 -10.02 -4.35
C GLY A 110 -2.33 -11.08 -5.44
N ALA A 111 -3.53 -11.29 -5.96
CA ALA A 111 -3.76 -12.25 -7.04
C ALA A 111 -2.94 -11.92 -8.30
N ALA A 112 -2.84 -10.64 -8.68
CA ALA A 112 -2.04 -10.22 -9.84
C ALA A 112 -0.54 -10.52 -9.62
N LEU A 113 -0.01 -10.24 -8.42
CA LEU A 113 1.37 -10.57 -8.08
C LEU A 113 1.62 -12.07 -8.14
N MET A 114 0.79 -12.86 -7.44
CA MET A 114 0.98 -14.31 -7.35
C MET A 114 0.83 -14.99 -8.72
N LYS A 115 -0.08 -14.52 -9.59
CA LYS A 115 -0.15 -15.01 -10.99
C LYS A 115 1.16 -14.80 -11.72
N LYS A 116 1.79 -13.63 -11.57
CA LYS A 116 3.10 -13.37 -12.18
C LYS A 116 4.18 -14.28 -11.62
N VAL A 117 4.17 -14.55 -10.33
CA VAL A 117 5.08 -15.52 -9.69
C VAL A 117 4.89 -16.91 -10.29
N MET A 118 3.65 -17.37 -10.45
CA MET A 118 3.34 -18.68 -11.02
C MET A 118 3.79 -18.82 -12.48
N GLU A 119 3.59 -17.79 -13.28
CA GLU A 119 4.08 -17.72 -14.66
C GLU A 119 5.61 -17.88 -14.72
N ASP A 120 6.32 -17.13 -13.87
CA ASP A 120 7.78 -17.09 -13.87
C ASP A 120 8.44 -18.35 -13.27
N LEU A 121 7.70 -19.13 -12.49
CA LEU A 121 8.13 -20.39 -11.90
C LEU A 121 7.63 -21.63 -12.68
N ASP A 122 6.93 -21.46 -13.80
CA ASP A 122 6.27 -22.54 -14.51
C ASP A 122 5.37 -23.39 -13.59
N GLY A 123 4.73 -22.75 -12.60
CA GLY A 123 3.78 -23.33 -11.66
C GLY A 123 4.37 -24.36 -10.69
N LYS A 124 5.66 -24.30 -10.36
CA LYS A 124 6.31 -25.26 -9.43
C LYS A 124 7.47 -24.61 -8.65
N GLY A 125 7.74 -25.13 -7.47
CA GLY A 125 8.89 -24.73 -6.64
C GLY A 125 8.49 -24.29 -5.23
N ASN A 126 9.48 -23.88 -4.45
CA ASN A 126 9.30 -23.39 -3.09
C ASN A 126 9.36 -21.87 -3.07
N ILE A 127 8.39 -21.25 -2.44
CA ILE A 127 8.36 -19.81 -2.23
C ILE A 127 8.31 -19.48 -0.75
N VAL A 128 8.73 -18.27 -0.40
CA VAL A 128 8.57 -17.70 0.93
C VAL A 128 7.82 -16.39 0.84
N GLU A 129 7.04 -16.04 1.88
CA GLU A 129 6.22 -14.84 1.90
C GLU A 129 6.65 -13.88 3.00
N LEU A 130 6.86 -12.63 2.65
CA LEU A 130 7.05 -11.51 3.58
C LEU A 130 5.75 -10.74 3.70
N LEU A 131 5.13 -10.82 4.89
CA LEU A 131 3.83 -10.25 5.17
C LEU A 131 3.96 -8.85 5.79
N GLY A 132 2.95 -8.01 5.56
CA GLY A 132 2.76 -6.77 6.28
C GLY A 132 2.34 -6.98 7.74
N PRO A 133 2.06 -5.87 8.48
CA PRO A 133 1.54 -5.96 9.85
C PRO A 133 0.27 -6.80 9.89
N MET A 134 0.27 -7.80 10.77
CA MET A 134 -0.82 -8.78 10.84
C MET A 134 -2.16 -8.11 11.14
N GLY A 135 -3.16 -8.44 10.33
CA GLY A 135 -4.52 -7.90 10.45
C GLY A 135 -4.73 -6.52 9.80
N SER A 136 -3.71 -5.93 9.17
CA SER A 136 -3.91 -4.74 8.33
C SER A 136 -4.68 -5.10 7.04
N ASP A 137 -5.44 -4.15 6.49
CA ASP A 137 -6.22 -4.35 5.26
C ASP A 137 -5.36 -4.87 4.10
N GLY A 138 -4.17 -4.26 3.91
CA GLY A 138 -3.21 -4.69 2.88
C GLY A 138 -2.72 -6.12 3.09
N GLN A 139 -2.35 -6.48 4.31
CA GLN A 139 -1.87 -7.83 4.61
C GLN A 139 -2.96 -8.88 4.38
N VAL A 140 -4.15 -8.67 4.95
CA VAL A 140 -5.26 -9.62 4.85
C VAL A 140 -5.73 -9.79 3.40
N GLY A 141 -5.90 -8.69 2.69
CA GLY A 141 -6.36 -8.72 1.30
C GLY A 141 -5.34 -9.40 0.38
N ARG A 142 -4.06 -9.02 0.44
CA ARG A 142 -3.02 -9.61 -0.40
C ARG A 142 -2.81 -11.09 -0.11
N SER A 143 -2.86 -11.51 1.17
CA SER A 143 -2.82 -12.94 1.51
C SER A 143 -3.97 -13.71 0.89
N LYS A 144 -5.21 -13.21 0.94
CA LYS A 144 -6.35 -13.85 0.26
C LYS A 144 -6.12 -14.00 -1.24
N GLY A 145 -5.58 -12.96 -1.88
CA GLY A 145 -5.22 -13.01 -3.31
C GLY A 145 -4.15 -14.05 -3.61
N PHE A 146 -3.14 -14.18 -2.74
CA PHE A 146 -2.10 -15.22 -2.85
C PHE A 146 -2.71 -16.61 -2.74
N ASP A 147 -3.48 -16.87 -1.69
CA ASP A 147 -4.13 -18.16 -1.44
C ASP A 147 -5.07 -18.57 -2.58
N TYR A 148 -5.82 -17.59 -3.13
CA TYR A 148 -6.72 -17.82 -4.26
C TYR A 148 -5.99 -18.37 -5.48
N VAL A 149 -4.83 -17.78 -5.82
CA VAL A 149 -4.02 -18.24 -6.97
C VAL A 149 -3.29 -19.54 -6.64
N LEU A 150 -2.68 -19.66 -5.47
CA LEU A 150 -1.92 -20.86 -5.07
C LEU A 150 -2.77 -22.13 -5.05
N ALA A 151 -4.07 -22.01 -4.81
CA ALA A 151 -4.99 -23.16 -4.85
C ALA A 151 -5.03 -23.89 -6.22
N GLU A 152 -4.63 -23.21 -7.30
CA GLU A 152 -4.57 -23.77 -8.66
C GLU A 152 -3.19 -24.40 -8.98
N TYR A 153 -2.18 -24.24 -8.10
CA TYR A 153 -0.78 -24.64 -8.33
C TYR A 153 -0.24 -25.57 -7.21
N PRO A 154 -0.67 -26.84 -7.15
CA PRO A 154 -0.32 -27.75 -6.05
C PRO A 154 1.18 -28.11 -5.98
N ASP A 155 1.95 -27.87 -7.04
CA ASP A 155 3.39 -28.10 -7.11
C ASP A 155 4.21 -26.90 -6.58
N VAL A 156 3.56 -25.78 -6.23
CA VAL A 156 4.18 -24.67 -5.53
C VAL A 156 3.94 -24.81 -4.03
N LYS A 157 4.98 -24.63 -3.23
CA LYS A 157 4.91 -24.74 -1.77
C LYS A 157 5.35 -23.45 -1.11
N VAL A 158 4.50 -22.88 -0.28
CA VAL A 158 4.89 -21.83 0.68
C VAL A 158 5.60 -22.54 1.85
N ILE A 159 6.93 -22.44 1.90
CA ILE A 159 7.74 -23.14 2.90
C ILE A 159 8.06 -22.31 4.14
N ALA A 160 7.87 -21.00 4.05
CA ALA A 160 7.93 -20.06 5.17
C ALA A 160 7.10 -18.83 4.86
N SER A 161 6.50 -18.26 5.91
CA SER A 161 5.73 -17.01 5.84
C SER A 161 5.84 -16.31 7.19
N ASP A 162 6.25 -15.04 7.22
CA ASP A 162 6.37 -14.26 8.45
C ASP A 162 6.15 -12.77 8.18
N SER A 163 5.71 -12.03 9.23
CA SER A 163 5.53 -10.59 9.11
C SER A 163 6.84 -9.84 9.25
N ALA A 164 7.14 -9.03 8.24
CA ALA A 164 8.22 -8.04 8.30
C ALA A 164 7.69 -6.60 8.53
N ASP A 165 6.38 -6.42 8.80
CA ASP A 165 5.77 -5.17 9.26
C ASP A 165 6.03 -3.96 8.33
N TRP A 166 6.10 -4.18 7.01
CA TRP A 166 6.51 -3.20 5.98
C TRP A 166 7.95 -2.68 6.14
N ASP A 167 8.76 -3.30 6.99
CA ASP A 167 10.13 -2.87 7.32
C ASP A 167 11.16 -3.60 6.46
N THR A 168 12.01 -2.83 5.78
CA THR A 168 13.06 -3.32 4.86
C THR A 168 14.14 -4.12 5.61
N ALA A 169 14.59 -3.65 6.78
CA ALA A 169 15.66 -4.30 7.53
C ALA A 169 15.20 -5.63 8.15
N LYS A 170 13.94 -5.66 8.63
CA LYS A 170 13.33 -6.89 9.14
C LYS A 170 13.17 -7.92 8.02
N ALA A 171 12.72 -7.50 6.83
CA ALA A 171 12.59 -8.35 5.66
C ALA A 171 13.94 -8.92 5.20
N LEU A 172 14.99 -8.09 5.19
CA LEU A 172 16.36 -8.53 4.91
C LEU A 172 16.77 -9.66 5.87
N THR A 173 16.64 -9.44 7.18
CA THR A 173 17.03 -10.43 8.21
C THR A 173 16.23 -11.74 8.10
N LEU A 174 14.91 -11.67 7.87
CA LEU A 174 14.10 -12.87 7.67
C LEU A 174 14.55 -13.66 6.44
N THR A 175 14.82 -12.94 5.33
CA THR A 175 15.27 -13.57 4.08
C THR A 175 16.64 -14.24 4.25
N GLU A 176 17.62 -13.58 4.89
CA GLU A 176 18.92 -14.17 5.21
C GLU A 176 18.76 -15.50 5.96
N ASN A 177 17.90 -15.53 7.00
CA ASN A 177 17.64 -16.73 7.77
C ASN A 177 17.08 -17.87 6.90
N TRP A 178 16.10 -17.57 6.02
CA TRP A 178 15.50 -18.56 5.15
C TRP A 178 16.49 -19.11 4.11
N LEU A 179 17.37 -18.26 3.56
CA LEU A 179 18.39 -18.66 2.58
C LEU A 179 19.40 -19.65 3.15
N THR A 180 19.63 -19.68 4.46
CA THR A 180 20.57 -20.62 5.10
C THR A 180 20.02 -22.04 5.24
N SER A 181 18.71 -22.21 5.26
CA SER A 181 18.04 -23.46 5.66
C SER A 181 17.14 -24.07 4.59
N SER A 182 16.91 -23.38 3.47
CA SER A 182 15.85 -23.77 2.52
C SER A 182 16.26 -23.56 1.07
N ASP A 183 15.78 -24.44 0.19
CA ASP A 183 15.87 -24.27 -1.25
C ASP A 183 14.65 -23.45 -1.74
N ILE A 184 14.89 -22.17 -2.04
CA ILE A 184 13.88 -21.16 -2.34
C ILE A 184 14.02 -20.76 -3.80
N GLN A 185 12.92 -20.71 -4.55
CA GLN A 185 12.87 -20.22 -5.93
C GLN A 185 12.33 -18.80 -6.05
N ALA A 186 11.47 -18.36 -5.09
CA ALA A 186 11.03 -16.97 -5.04
C ALA A 186 10.76 -16.47 -3.62
N VAL A 187 11.00 -15.17 -3.42
CA VAL A 187 10.52 -14.38 -2.28
C VAL A 187 9.40 -13.48 -2.76
N VAL A 188 8.23 -13.61 -2.15
CA VAL A 188 7.03 -12.84 -2.46
C VAL A 188 6.73 -11.91 -1.30
N ALA A 189 7.01 -10.63 -1.48
CA ALA A 189 6.78 -9.63 -0.46
C ALA A 189 5.48 -8.85 -0.73
N GLN A 190 4.75 -8.56 0.31
CA GLN A 190 3.50 -7.81 0.21
C GLN A 190 3.70 -6.31 0.00
N ASN A 191 4.95 -5.80 0.04
CA ASN A 191 5.29 -4.45 -0.44
C ASN A 191 6.72 -4.39 -0.99
N ASP A 192 7.05 -3.31 -1.70
CA ASP A 192 8.37 -3.10 -2.30
C ASP A 192 9.46 -2.85 -1.27
N GLY A 193 9.17 -2.16 -0.16
CA GLY A 193 10.15 -1.94 0.90
C GLY A 193 10.72 -3.26 1.45
N MET A 194 9.87 -4.24 1.69
CA MET A 194 10.29 -5.58 2.09
C MET A 194 10.96 -6.34 0.95
N ALA A 195 10.46 -6.20 -0.29
CA ALA A 195 11.06 -6.82 -1.47
C ALA A 195 12.49 -6.34 -1.72
N VAL A 196 12.77 -5.04 -1.56
CA VAL A 196 14.12 -4.45 -1.67
C VAL A 196 15.05 -5.03 -0.60
N GLY A 197 14.56 -5.18 0.65
CA GLY A 197 15.33 -5.84 1.71
C GLY A 197 15.65 -7.31 1.37
N ALA A 198 14.66 -8.05 0.88
CA ALA A 198 14.86 -9.43 0.42
C ALA A 198 15.83 -9.52 -0.77
N ALA A 199 15.72 -8.62 -1.74
CA ALA A 199 16.62 -8.57 -2.89
C ALA A 199 18.07 -8.30 -2.49
N GLN A 200 18.29 -7.48 -1.46
CA GLN A 200 19.61 -7.26 -0.89
C GLN A 200 20.17 -8.56 -0.26
N ALA A 201 19.39 -9.28 0.55
CA ALA A 201 19.81 -10.55 1.14
C ALA A 201 20.15 -11.60 0.06
N VAL A 202 19.32 -11.72 -0.96
CA VAL A 202 19.54 -12.61 -2.11
C VAL A 202 20.83 -12.26 -2.86
N LYS A 203 21.09 -10.96 -3.06
CA LYS A 203 22.30 -10.47 -3.70
C LYS A 203 23.56 -10.77 -2.87
N GLU A 204 23.53 -10.53 -1.56
CA GLU A 204 24.65 -10.77 -0.66
C GLU A 204 24.98 -12.26 -0.56
N ALA A 205 23.97 -13.13 -0.68
CA ALA A 205 24.14 -14.58 -0.79
C ALA A 205 24.65 -15.05 -2.18
N GLY A 206 24.77 -14.16 -3.18
CA GLY A 206 25.17 -14.50 -4.55
C GLY A 206 24.12 -15.33 -5.31
N LEU A 207 22.84 -15.16 -5.02
CA LEU A 207 21.72 -15.97 -5.55
C LEU A 207 20.78 -15.18 -6.48
N THR A 208 21.14 -13.97 -6.91
CA THR A 208 20.30 -13.11 -7.73
C THR A 208 19.80 -13.79 -9.02
N ASP A 209 20.62 -14.61 -9.67
CA ASP A 209 20.23 -15.31 -10.88
C ASP A 209 19.36 -16.57 -10.63
N LYS A 210 19.17 -16.96 -9.37
CA LYS A 210 18.48 -18.20 -8.98
C LYS A 210 17.16 -17.94 -8.27
N ILE A 211 17.06 -16.87 -7.48
CA ILE A 211 15.91 -16.54 -6.66
C ILE A 211 15.25 -15.28 -7.20
N LYS A 212 13.98 -15.39 -7.53
CA LYS A 212 13.17 -14.29 -7.99
C LYS A 212 12.59 -13.52 -6.79
N VAL A 213 12.51 -12.18 -6.88
CA VAL A 213 11.98 -11.34 -5.80
C VAL A 213 10.88 -10.45 -6.34
N TYR A 214 9.74 -10.46 -5.65
CA TYR A 214 8.55 -9.72 -6.06
C TYR A 214 8.01 -8.84 -4.94
N GLY A 215 7.43 -7.70 -5.32
CA GLY A 215 6.85 -6.72 -4.41
C GLY A 215 5.49 -6.19 -4.87
N VAL A 216 4.99 -5.23 -4.13
CA VAL A 216 3.80 -4.42 -4.42
C VAL A 216 4.15 -2.98 -4.13
N ASP A 217 3.58 -2.04 -4.84
CA ASP A 217 3.53 -0.59 -4.74
C ASP A 217 4.06 0.13 -5.99
N ALA A 218 5.00 -0.45 -6.71
CA ALA A 218 5.77 0.20 -7.77
C ALA A 218 6.46 1.50 -7.27
N THR A 219 7.10 1.43 -6.10
CA THR A 219 7.90 2.52 -5.57
C THR A 219 9.13 2.80 -6.44
N SER A 220 9.72 4.00 -6.34
CA SER A 220 10.96 4.31 -7.08
C SER A 220 12.08 3.33 -6.77
N ASP A 221 12.21 2.93 -5.49
CA ASP A 221 13.22 1.94 -5.09
C ASP A 221 12.92 0.56 -5.69
N GLY A 222 11.66 0.11 -5.67
CA GLY A 222 11.23 -1.15 -6.30
C GLY A 222 11.45 -1.16 -7.81
N LEU A 223 11.01 -0.11 -8.50
CA LEU A 223 11.19 0.04 -9.96
C LEU A 223 12.68 0.08 -10.35
N ASN A 224 13.51 0.82 -9.61
CA ASN A 224 14.96 0.84 -9.82
C ASN A 224 15.59 -0.53 -9.54
N ALA A 225 15.15 -1.25 -8.51
CA ALA A 225 15.61 -2.60 -8.23
C ALA A 225 15.28 -3.57 -9.37
N ILE A 226 14.09 -3.47 -9.99
CA ILE A 226 13.73 -4.24 -11.19
C ILE A 226 14.59 -3.84 -12.37
N ALA A 227 14.76 -2.55 -12.63
CA ALA A 227 15.59 -2.05 -13.74
C ALA A 227 17.05 -2.54 -13.65
N ASN A 228 17.57 -2.66 -12.43
CA ASN A 228 18.93 -3.12 -12.14
C ASN A 228 19.04 -4.67 -11.95
N GLY A 229 17.94 -5.41 -12.03
CA GLY A 229 17.93 -6.87 -11.94
C GLY A 229 18.00 -7.42 -10.51
N GLY A 230 17.78 -6.59 -9.48
CA GLY A 230 17.69 -7.02 -8.08
C GLY A 230 16.31 -7.58 -7.72
N MET A 231 15.24 -7.02 -8.29
CA MET A 231 13.87 -7.55 -8.19
C MET A 231 13.39 -8.04 -9.55
N THR A 232 12.41 -8.93 -9.55
CA THR A 232 11.81 -9.52 -10.76
C THR A 232 10.57 -8.74 -11.19
N GLY A 233 9.75 -8.30 -10.24
CA GLY A 233 8.54 -7.55 -10.54
C GLY A 233 7.89 -6.93 -9.32
N THR A 234 6.96 -6.01 -9.59
CA THR A 234 6.09 -5.38 -8.59
C THR A 234 4.71 -5.11 -9.18
N VAL A 235 3.70 -4.97 -8.34
CA VAL A 235 2.35 -4.57 -8.74
C VAL A 235 2.05 -3.17 -8.21
N SER A 236 1.77 -2.22 -9.11
CA SER A 236 1.33 -0.88 -8.72
C SER A 236 -0.07 -0.91 -8.11
N GLN A 237 -0.28 -0.08 -7.12
CA GLN A 237 -1.60 0.22 -6.55
C GLN A 237 -2.21 1.52 -7.11
N GLY A 238 -1.59 2.16 -8.11
CA GLY A 238 -2.03 3.47 -8.61
C GLY A 238 -1.91 4.58 -7.56
N THR A 239 -0.80 4.62 -6.84
CA THR A 239 -0.58 5.50 -5.66
C THR A 239 -0.81 6.97 -5.95
N GLU A 240 -0.28 7.48 -7.07
CA GLU A 240 -0.47 8.88 -7.47
C GLU A 240 -1.94 9.17 -7.81
N ASP A 241 -2.59 8.26 -8.53
CA ASP A 241 -4.02 8.40 -8.88
C ASP A 241 -4.90 8.37 -7.63
N GLN A 242 -4.60 7.50 -6.65
CA GLN A 242 -5.32 7.48 -5.38
C GLN A 242 -5.25 8.84 -4.67
N GLY A 243 -4.05 9.41 -4.57
CA GLY A 243 -3.85 10.72 -3.94
C GLY A 243 -4.62 11.82 -4.64
N LYS A 244 -4.47 11.92 -5.97
CA LYS A 244 -5.16 12.89 -6.80
C LYS A 244 -6.69 12.77 -6.67
N ILE A 245 -7.24 11.57 -6.92
CA ILE A 245 -8.68 11.33 -6.88
C ILE A 245 -9.25 11.65 -5.49
N SER A 246 -8.53 11.34 -4.40
CA SER A 246 -9.03 11.61 -3.05
C SER A 246 -9.15 13.11 -2.75
N ALA A 247 -8.22 13.94 -3.23
CA ALA A 247 -8.28 15.39 -3.11
C ALA A 247 -9.43 15.97 -3.95
N ASP A 248 -9.58 15.52 -5.21
CA ASP A 248 -10.68 15.89 -6.08
C ASP A 248 -12.04 15.58 -5.45
N LEU A 249 -12.23 14.35 -4.94
CA LEU A 249 -13.50 13.93 -4.34
C LEU A 249 -13.79 14.69 -3.04
N CYS A 250 -12.78 14.93 -2.20
CA CYS A 250 -12.94 15.73 -1.00
C CYS A 250 -13.37 17.16 -1.33
N SER A 251 -12.73 17.78 -2.33
CA SER A 251 -13.12 19.10 -2.83
C SER A 251 -14.55 19.12 -3.36
N ASN A 252 -14.93 18.16 -4.21
CA ASN A 252 -16.27 18.02 -4.74
C ASN A 252 -17.33 17.90 -3.63
N LEU A 253 -17.07 17.11 -2.59
CA LEU A 253 -17.93 16.98 -1.43
C LEU A 253 -18.09 18.29 -0.66
N ILE A 254 -16.99 19.04 -0.45
CA ILE A 254 -17.01 20.36 0.21
C ILE A 254 -17.93 21.32 -0.55
N TYR A 255 -17.92 21.29 -1.89
CA TYR A 255 -18.79 22.12 -2.74
C TYR A 255 -20.19 21.52 -2.94
N GLY A 256 -20.57 20.48 -2.20
CA GLY A 256 -21.91 19.89 -2.24
C GLY A 256 -22.20 19.04 -3.49
N GLN A 257 -21.17 18.62 -4.20
CA GLN A 257 -21.30 17.73 -5.35
C GLN A 257 -21.41 16.27 -4.88
N SER A 258 -22.15 15.47 -5.63
CA SER A 258 -22.22 14.02 -5.37
C SER A 258 -20.97 13.30 -5.91
N VAL A 259 -20.47 12.33 -5.14
CA VAL A 259 -19.33 11.50 -5.51
C VAL A 259 -19.70 10.01 -5.46
N PRO A 260 -18.99 9.12 -6.17
CA PRO A 260 -19.18 7.68 -6.01
C PRO A 260 -18.83 7.24 -4.58
N LYS A 261 -19.47 6.18 -4.09
CA LYS A 261 -19.16 5.63 -2.75
C LYS A 261 -17.78 5.00 -2.67
N GLU A 262 -17.23 4.60 -3.81
CA GLU A 262 -15.94 3.94 -3.90
C GLU A 262 -15.27 4.22 -5.25
N VAL A 263 -13.96 4.44 -5.24
CA VAL A 263 -13.10 4.46 -6.44
C VAL A 263 -11.92 3.53 -6.21
N ILE A 264 -11.77 2.52 -7.08
CA ILE A 264 -10.69 1.56 -7.04
C ILE A 264 -9.68 1.88 -8.13
N ALA A 265 -8.45 2.12 -7.73
CA ALA A 265 -7.33 2.34 -8.64
C ALA A 265 -6.94 1.06 -9.38
N THR A 266 -6.44 1.20 -10.61
CA THR A 266 -6.07 0.06 -11.45
C THR A 266 -4.69 -0.48 -11.05
N ASN A 267 -4.59 -1.81 -10.93
CA ASN A 267 -3.33 -2.50 -10.72
C ASN A 267 -2.56 -2.66 -12.04
N VAL A 268 -1.26 -2.42 -12.02
CA VAL A 268 -0.35 -2.65 -13.16
C VAL A 268 0.85 -3.46 -12.69
N VAL A 269 1.16 -4.55 -13.38
CA VAL A 269 2.36 -5.36 -13.11
C VAL A 269 3.55 -4.75 -13.85
N TYR A 270 4.61 -4.42 -13.11
CA TYR A 270 5.89 -3.96 -13.65
C TYR A 270 6.95 -5.04 -13.52
N THR A 271 7.65 -5.27 -14.63
CA THR A 271 8.77 -6.21 -14.76
C THR A 271 9.91 -5.55 -15.55
N LYS A 272 11.00 -6.25 -15.77
CA LYS A 272 12.10 -5.79 -16.61
C LYS A 272 11.67 -5.35 -18.01
N GLU A 273 10.58 -5.91 -18.53
CA GLU A 273 10.08 -5.67 -19.90
C GLU A 273 9.49 -4.27 -20.05
N ASN A 274 8.79 -3.76 -19.00
CA ASN A 274 8.03 -2.51 -19.07
C ASN A 274 8.46 -1.42 -18.06
N VAL A 275 9.32 -1.74 -17.08
CA VAL A 275 9.74 -0.79 -16.03
C VAL A 275 10.35 0.50 -16.59
N ASN A 276 11.05 0.44 -17.71
CA ASN A 276 11.68 1.60 -18.32
C ASN A 276 10.68 2.61 -18.92
N GLU A 277 9.42 2.23 -19.12
CA GLU A 277 8.38 3.12 -19.61
C GLU A 277 7.90 4.06 -18.52
N ILE A 278 7.87 3.59 -17.27
CA ILE A 278 7.49 4.42 -16.12
C ILE A 278 8.66 5.24 -15.58
N LEU A 279 9.88 4.71 -15.56
CA LEU A 279 11.08 5.44 -15.10
C LEU A 279 11.48 6.63 -15.98
N LYS A 280 10.91 6.76 -17.18
CA LYS A 280 11.16 7.89 -18.10
C LYS A 280 10.15 9.04 -17.93
N LYS A 281 9.10 8.85 -17.15
CA LYS A 281 8.07 9.88 -16.86
C LYS A 281 8.46 10.70 -15.65
#